data_033675a1debecf032b96ab05e2b9eea1
#
_entry.id   033675a1debecf032b96ab05e2b9eea1
#
_cell.length_a   1.000
_cell.length_b   1.000
_cell.length_c   1.000
_cell.angle_alpha   90.00
_cell.angle_beta   90.00
_cell.angle_gamma   90.00
#
_symmetry.space_group_name_H-M   'P 1'
#
loop_
_entity.id
_entity.type
_entity.pdbx_description
1 polymer ?
#
loop_
_entity_poly.entity_id
_entity_poly.type
_entity_poly.pdbx_seq_one_letter_code
_entity_poly.pdbx_strand_id
1 'polypeptide(L)' 'MRKNYVLDTNILLHDPRAIFRFEDNNVIIPIYCIEEVDQFKREGSERGRNARSIARILDELRE' A
#
# COMPACT_ATOMS: atom_id res chain seq x y z
N MET A 1 -14.03 -1.78 19.08
CA MET A 1 -13.24 -2.99 18.81
C MET A 1 -12.47 -2.83 17.53
N ARG A 2 -11.18 -3.10 17.56
CA ARG A 2 -10.36 -3.00 16.36
C ARG A 2 -10.62 -4.17 15.41
N LYS A 3 -10.70 -3.86 14.14
CA LYS A 3 -10.85 -4.87 13.10
C LYS A 3 -9.54 -5.01 12.34
N ASN A 4 -9.37 -6.14 11.71
CA ASN A 4 -8.19 -6.38 10.86
C ASN A 4 -8.61 -6.23 9.41
N TYR A 5 -7.92 -5.34 8.69
CA TYR A 5 -8.16 -5.13 7.27
C TYR A 5 -6.93 -5.56 6.50
N VAL A 6 -7.12 -6.46 5.54
CA VAL A 6 -6.05 -6.92 4.68
C VAL A 6 -6.16 -6.17 3.35
N LEU A 7 -5.11 -5.44 3.01
CA LEU A 7 -5.07 -4.68 1.76
C LEU A 7 -4.23 -5.45 0.75
N ASP A 8 -4.83 -5.77 -0.39
CA ASP A 8 -4.08 -6.47 -1.43
C ASP A 8 -3.46 -5.47 -2.42
N THR A 9 -2.68 -6.00 -3.34
CA THR A 9 -1.95 -5.20 -4.31
C THR A 9 -2.86 -4.30 -5.11
N ASN A 10 -3.99 -4.82 -5.58
CA ASN A 10 -4.92 -4.05 -6.41
C ASN A 10 -5.49 -2.85 -5.67
N ILE A 11 -5.84 -3.03 -4.42
CA ILE A 11 -6.37 -1.94 -3.61
C ILE A 11 -5.32 -0.83 -3.48
N LEU A 12 -4.09 -1.22 -3.16
CA LEU A 12 -3.01 -0.25 -2.96
C LEU A 12 -2.66 0.50 -4.24
N LEU A 13 -2.60 -0.22 -5.36
CA LEU A 13 -2.24 0.40 -6.63
C LEU A 13 -3.34 1.31 -7.16
N HIS A 14 -4.57 1.07 -6.72
CA HIS A 14 -5.70 1.91 -7.12
C HIS A 14 -5.76 3.18 -6.29
N ASP A 15 -5.47 3.06 -4.99
CA ASP A 15 -5.53 4.19 -4.08
C ASP A 15 -4.54 4.02 -2.93
N PRO A 16 -3.36 4.65 -3.04
CA PRO A 16 -2.35 4.53 -1.98
C PRO A 16 -2.82 5.02 -0.62
N ARG A 17 -3.81 5.91 -0.59
CA ARG A 17 -4.33 6.45 0.66
C ARG A 17 -5.23 5.48 1.40
N ALA A 18 -5.53 4.33 0.79
CA ALA A 18 -6.33 3.31 1.47
C ALA A 18 -5.68 2.91 2.79
N ILE A 19 -4.35 3.00 2.88
CA ILE A 19 -3.63 2.67 4.11
C ILE A 19 -4.15 3.49 5.29
N PHE A 20 -4.56 4.72 5.05
CA PHE A 20 -4.98 5.63 6.12
C PHE A 20 -6.49 5.66 6.37
N ARG A 21 -7.27 4.95 5.57
CA ARG A 21 -8.73 4.99 5.70
C ARG A 21 -9.28 4.17 6.84
N PHE A 22 -8.48 3.31 7.40
CA PHE A 22 -8.93 2.39 8.44
C PHE A 22 -8.34 2.78 9.80
N GLU A 23 -8.45 4.06 10.14
CA GLU A 23 -7.96 4.55 11.42
C GLU A 23 -8.57 3.76 12.57
N ASP A 24 -7.79 3.59 13.61
CA ASP A 24 -8.18 2.84 14.81
C ASP A 24 -8.39 1.35 14.56
N ASN A 25 -7.93 0.85 13.41
CA ASN A 25 -7.99 -0.56 13.08
C ASN A 25 -6.60 -1.05 12.69
N ASN A 26 -6.45 -2.36 12.66
CA ASN A 26 -5.21 -2.96 12.20
C ASN A 26 -5.24 -3.09 10.69
N VAL A 27 -4.22 -2.56 10.03
CA VAL A 27 -4.08 -2.69 8.59
C VAL A 27 -2.95 -3.66 8.31
N ILE A 28 -3.25 -4.72 7.58
CA ILE A 28 -2.31 -5.78 7.29
C ILE A 28 -2.01 -5.77 5.80
N ILE A 29 -0.73 -5.68 5.46
CA ILE A 29 -0.29 -5.72 4.07
C ILE A 29 0.60 -6.94 3.92
N PRO A 30 0.14 -7.98 3.20
CA PRO A 30 0.96 -9.18 3.02
C PRO A 30 2.28 -8.84 2.32
N ILE A 31 3.32 -9.56 2.68
CA ILE A 31 4.66 -9.28 2.15
C ILE A 31 4.70 -9.41 0.62
N TYR A 32 3.95 -10.36 0.06
CA TYR A 32 3.94 -10.51 -1.40
C TYR A 32 3.33 -9.29 -2.09
N CYS A 33 2.43 -8.58 -1.43
CA CYS A 33 1.87 -7.35 -1.99
C CYS A 33 2.93 -6.26 -2.04
N ILE A 34 3.77 -6.18 -1.02
CA ILE A 34 4.85 -5.21 -1.00
C ILE A 34 5.84 -5.50 -2.12
N GLU A 35 6.14 -6.78 -2.35
CA GLU A 35 7.03 -7.17 -3.44
C GLU A 35 6.44 -6.83 -4.81
N GLU A 36 5.15 -7.07 -4.99
CA GLU A 36 4.48 -6.72 -6.25
C GLU A 36 4.48 -5.21 -6.48
N VAL A 37 4.17 -4.45 -5.44
CA VAL A 37 4.20 -2.98 -5.53
C VAL A 37 5.59 -2.51 -5.95
N ASP A 38 6.62 -3.12 -5.40
CA ASP A 38 7.99 -2.74 -5.73
C ASP A 38 8.29 -2.94 -7.22
N GLN A 39 7.73 -4.00 -7.81
CA GLN A 39 7.89 -4.25 -9.24
C GLN A 39 7.21 -3.17 -10.08
N PHE A 40 6.03 -2.73 -9.67
CA PHE A 40 5.29 -1.72 -10.42
C PHE A 40 5.90 -0.32 -10.37
N LYS A 41 6.79 -0.06 -9.44
CA LYS A 41 7.41 1.25 -9.29
C LYS A 41 8.13 1.71 -10.56
N ARG A 42 8.51 0.79 -11.42
CA ARG A 42 9.24 1.09 -12.65
C ARG A 42 8.35 1.53 -13.81
N GLU A 43 7.03 1.32 -13.67
CA GLU A 43 6.12 1.68 -14.75
C GLU A 43 5.90 3.18 -14.81
N GLY A 44 5.77 3.69 -16.02
CA GLY A 44 5.48 5.11 -16.22
C GLY A 44 4.00 5.43 -16.21
N SER A 45 3.16 4.50 -15.77
CA SER A 45 1.72 4.65 -15.72
C SER A 45 1.26 5.22 -14.39
N GLU A 46 -0.05 5.45 -14.28
CA GLU A 46 -0.65 5.86 -13.01
C GLU A 46 -0.41 4.80 -11.94
N ARG A 47 -0.48 3.53 -12.33
CA ARG A 47 -0.22 2.43 -11.41
C ARG A 47 1.22 2.50 -10.87
N GLY A 48 2.17 2.81 -11.74
CA GLY A 48 3.56 2.97 -11.30
C GLY A 48 3.73 4.14 -10.36
N ARG A 49 3.04 5.25 -10.65
CA ARG A 49 3.06 6.42 -9.78
C ARG A 49 2.51 6.09 -8.41
N ASN A 50 1.41 5.36 -8.37
CA ASN A 50 0.79 4.95 -7.11
C ASN A 50 1.71 4.00 -6.35
N ALA A 51 2.40 3.10 -7.06
CA ALA A 51 3.35 2.19 -6.41
C ALA A 51 4.48 2.97 -5.73
N ARG A 52 4.99 4.02 -6.36
CA ARG A 52 6.03 4.85 -5.76
C ARG A 52 5.50 5.59 -4.53
N SER A 53 4.24 6.03 -4.57
CA SER A 53 3.61 6.68 -3.42
C SER A 53 3.47 5.73 -2.25
N ILE A 54 3.05 4.49 -2.52
CA ILE A 54 2.92 3.46 -1.49
C ILE A 54 4.28 3.20 -0.84
N ALA A 55 5.32 3.05 -1.65
CA ALA A 55 6.66 2.79 -1.12
C ALA A 55 7.11 3.90 -0.19
N ARG A 56 6.83 5.15 -0.54
CA ARG A 56 7.17 6.30 0.29
C ARG A 56 6.40 6.27 1.60
N ILE A 57 5.10 5.99 1.53
CA ILE A 57 4.27 5.92 2.73
C ILE A 57 4.76 4.83 3.68
N LEU A 58 5.06 3.65 3.13
CA LEU A 58 5.54 2.55 3.95
C LEU A 58 6.89 2.86 4.60
N ASP A 59 7.76 3.55 3.89
CA ASP A 59 9.04 3.96 4.47
C ASP A 59 8.84 4.93 5.63
N GLU A 60 7.91 5.86 5.50
CA GLU A 60 7.60 6.80 6.57
C GLU A 60 7.03 6.10 7.80
N LEU A 61 6.19 5.11 7.61
CA LEU A 61 5.59 4.37 8.71
C LEU A 61 6.58 3.44 9.40
N ARG A 62 7.64 3.10 8.73
CA ARG A 62 8.58 2.11 9.21
C ARG A 62 9.54 2.64 10.27
N GLU A 63 9.95 3.85 10.14
CA GLU A 63 10.94 4.44 11.05
C GLU A 63 12.02 3.48 11.52
#